data_5410fd89c3ac290704af646b65e87594
#
_entry.id   5410fd89c3ac290704af646b65e87594
#
_cell.length_a   1.000
_cell.length_b   1.000
_cell.length_c   1.000
_cell.angle_alpha   90.00
_cell.angle_beta   90.00
_cell.angle_gamma   90.00
#
_symmetry.space_group_name_H-M   'P 1'
#
loop_
_entity.id
_entity.type
_entity.pdbx_description
1 polymer ?
#
loop_
_entity_poly.entity_id
_entity_poly.type
_entity_poly.pdbx_seq_one_letter_code
_entity_poly.pdbx_strand_id
1 'polypeptide(L)'
;KAASAMGSLAGAAVSHSLKGDLSVNSEELRKLGKARASRPFLNALYPPAKAFTHPKDSTIVCRCEAVSAGEIRDAVKMGAQGPNQLKAFLRCGMGPCQGRICADITAAIIAQSNGKKVGEVEPMRVRMPISPVTLGEMASSDY
;
A
#
# COMPACT_ATOMS: atom_id res chain seq x y z
N LYS A 1 -11.07 -8.55 12.90
CA LYS A 1 -11.65 -9.77 12.24
C LYS A 1 -11.36 -9.77 10.73
N ALA A 2 -11.73 -8.72 9.96
CA ALA A 2 -11.49 -8.67 8.50
C ALA A 2 -10.00 -8.75 8.15
N ALA A 3 -9.12 -7.99 8.83
CA ALA A 3 -7.68 -8.00 8.58
C ALA A 3 -7.06 -9.39 8.81
N SER A 4 -7.46 -10.08 9.89
CA SER A 4 -7.01 -11.44 10.18
C SER A 4 -7.44 -12.42 9.07
N ALA A 5 -8.69 -12.37 8.63
CA ALA A 5 -9.19 -13.20 7.54
C ALA A 5 -8.46 -12.92 6.21
N MET A 6 -8.16 -11.65 5.92
CA MET A 6 -7.36 -11.29 4.74
C MET A 6 -5.94 -11.84 4.82
N GLY A 7 -5.30 -11.76 5.99
CA GLY A 7 -3.95 -12.31 6.21
C GLY A 7 -3.90 -13.82 6.02
N SER A 8 -4.87 -14.55 6.59
CA SER A 8 -4.99 -16.01 6.42
C SER A 8 -5.18 -16.39 4.96
N LEU A 9 -6.06 -15.69 4.23
CA LEU A 9 -6.27 -15.93 2.79
C LEU A 9 -5.02 -15.63 1.96
N ALA A 10 -4.33 -14.54 2.25
CA ALA A 10 -3.09 -14.20 1.56
C ALA A 10 -2.00 -15.25 1.79
N GLY A 11 -1.82 -15.70 3.04
CA GLY A 11 -0.89 -16.77 3.39
C GLY A 11 -1.22 -18.09 2.70
N ALA A 12 -2.50 -18.47 2.69
CA ALA A 12 -2.96 -19.66 1.98
C ALA A 12 -2.69 -19.56 0.46
N ALA A 13 -3.02 -18.43 -0.16
CA ALA A 13 -2.79 -18.21 -1.59
C ALA A 13 -1.30 -18.30 -1.96
N VAL A 14 -0.40 -17.75 -1.15
CA VAL A 14 1.04 -17.88 -1.35
C VAL A 14 1.49 -19.33 -1.21
N SER A 15 1.04 -20.05 -0.17
CA SER A 15 1.35 -21.46 0.05
C SER A 15 0.92 -22.33 -1.13
N HIS A 16 -0.32 -22.13 -1.62
CA HIS A 16 -0.85 -22.84 -2.78
C HIS A 16 -0.08 -22.53 -4.06
N SER A 17 0.26 -21.26 -4.27
CA SER A 17 1.06 -20.84 -5.43
C SER A 17 2.43 -21.51 -5.46
N LEU A 18 3.10 -21.63 -4.31
CA LEU A 18 4.40 -22.32 -4.19
C LEU A 18 4.30 -23.83 -4.44
N LYS A 19 3.13 -24.44 -4.18
CA LYS A 19 2.86 -25.86 -4.43
C LYS A 19 2.29 -26.13 -5.82
N GLY A 20 2.10 -25.10 -6.65
CA GLY A 20 1.49 -25.20 -7.98
C GLY A 20 -0.04 -25.40 -7.96
N ASP A 21 -0.68 -25.22 -6.82
CA ASP A 21 -2.14 -25.28 -6.65
C ASP A 21 -2.67 -23.86 -6.36
N LEU A 22 -3.61 -23.39 -7.17
CA LEU A 22 -4.25 -22.07 -7.03
C LEU A 22 -5.61 -22.14 -6.36
N SER A 23 -5.93 -23.23 -5.66
CA SER A 23 -7.22 -23.33 -4.98
C SER A 23 -7.31 -22.36 -3.81
N VAL A 24 -8.36 -21.55 -3.79
CA VAL A 24 -8.68 -20.64 -2.68
C VAL A 24 -9.87 -21.20 -1.92
N ASN A 25 -9.76 -21.30 -0.60
CA ASN A 25 -10.85 -21.82 0.24
C ASN A 25 -12.08 -20.92 0.15
N SER A 26 -13.16 -21.45 -0.44
CA SER A 26 -14.42 -20.72 -0.66
C SER A 26 -15.12 -20.30 0.66
N GLU A 27 -14.92 -21.07 1.74
CA GLU A 27 -15.49 -20.73 3.04
C GLU A 27 -14.79 -19.53 3.67
N GLU A 28 -13.47 -19.42 3.52
CA GLU A 28 -12.71 -18.26 3.99
C GLU A 28 -13.05 -17.00 3.19
N LEU A 29 -13.23 -17.11 1.87
CA LEU A 29 -13.74 -16.01 1.05
C LEU A 29 -15.14 -15.56 1.52
N ARG A 30 -16.03 -16.48 1.85
CA ARG A 30 -17.35 -16.17 2.39
C ARG A 30 -17.28 -15.48 3.75
N LYS A 31 -16.39 -15.93 4.64
CA LYS A 31 -16.13 -15.28 5.94
C LYS A 31 -15.62 -13.86 5.75
N LEU A 32 -14.70 -13.64 4.81
CA LEU A 32 -14.19 -12.32 4.46
C LEU A 32 -15.30 -11.43 3.90
N GLY A 33 -16.15 -11.95 3.00
CA GLY A 33 -17.29 -11.23 2.45
C GLY A 33 -18.23 -10.72 3.55
N LYS A 34 -18.60 -11.58 4.50
CA LYS A 34 -19.40 -11.19 5.68
C LYS A 34 -18.70 -10.15 6.54
N ALA A 35 -17.40 -10.29 6.80
CA ALA A 35 -16.62 -9.35 7.59
C ALA A 35 -16.47 -7.97 6.93
N ARG A 36 -16.65 -7.88 5.61
CA ARG A 36 -16.58 -6.64 4.82
C ARG A 36 -17.95 -6.11 4.37
N ALA A 37 -19.04 -6.72 4.76
CA ALA A 37 -20.39 -6.36 4.31
C ALA A 37 -20.76 -4.89 4.60
N SER A 38 -20.27 -4.33 5.71
CA SER A 38 -20.48 -2.91 6.06
C SER A 38 -19.57 -1.94 5.31
N ARG A 39 -18.57 -2.42 4.55
CA ARG A 39 -17.57 -1.56 3.91
C ARG A 39 -18.17 -0.58 2.90
N PRO A 40 -19.11 -0.96 2.02
CA PRO A 40 -19.73 -0.01 1.10
C PRO A 40 -20.42 1.16 1.81
N PHE A 41 -21.13 0.87 2.90
CA PHE A 41 -21.77 1.89 3.74
C PHE A 41 -20.73 2.85 4.33
N LEU A 42 -19.66 2.32 4.93
CA LEU A 42 -18.60 3.14 5.51
C LEU A 42 -17.89 4.00 4.45
N ASN A 43 -17.64 3.45 3.26
CA ASN A 43 -17.02 4.20 2.17
C ASN A 43 -17.92 5.32 1.64
N ALA A 44 -19.24 5.12 1.65
CA ALA A 44 -20.19 6.16 1.27
C ALA A 44 -20.32 7.25 2.35
N LEU A 45 -20.27 6.85 3.63
CA LEU A 45 -20.41 7.78 4.76
C LEU A 45 -19.13 8.60 5.00
N TYR A 46 -17.96 8.01 4.78
CA TYR A 46 -16.66 8.64 5.02
C TYR A 46 -15.79 8.65 3.75
N PRO A 47 -16.20 9.36 2.68
CA PRO A 47 -15.34 9.51 1.52
C PRO A 47 -14.11 10.36 1.90
N PRO A 48 -12.91 10.01 1.41
CA PRO A 48 -11.73 10.83 1.66
C PRO A 48 -11.90 12.22 1.05
N ALA A 49 -11.55 13.26 1.80
CA ALA A 49 -11.62 14.63 1.31
C ALA A 49 -10.71 14.81 0.07
N LYS A 50 -11.15 15.66 -0.88
CA LYS A 50 -10.38 15.94 -2.11
C LYS A 50 -8.96 16.44 -1.83
N ALA A 51 -8.75 17.15 -0.73
CA ALA A 51 -7.42 17.61 -0.32
C ALA A 51 -6.42 16.46 -0.08
N PHE A 52 -6.89 15.27 0.27
CA PHE A 52 -6.02 14.08 0.43
C PHE A 52 -5.75 13.37 -0.89
N THR A 53 -6.74 13.30 -1.77
CA THR A 53 -6.61 12.62 -3.07
C THR A 53 -6.02 13.52 -4.15
N HIS A 54 -6.18 14.84 -4.01
CA HIS A 54 -5.72 15.86 -4.95
C HIS A 54 -4.97 16.98 -4.20
N PRO A 55 -3.86 16.69 -3.52
CA PRO A 55 -3.12 17.70 -2.78
C PRO A 55 -2.48 18.74 -3.73
N LYS A 56 -2.28 19.97 -3.24
CA LYS A 56 -1.52 21.00 -3.96
C LYS A 56 -0.06 20.56 -4.12
N ASP A 57 0.63 21.07 -5.13
CA ASP A 57 2.04 20.70 -5.41
C ASP A 57 2.96 20.96 -4.23
N SER A 58 2.72 22.04 -3.47
CA SER A 58 3.50 22.38 -2.27
C SER A 58 3.22 21.51 -1.05
N THR A 59 2.22 20.62 -1.10
CA THR A 59 1.85 19.75 0.03
C THR A 59 2.88 18.65 0.22
N ILE A 60 3.49 18.57 1.41
CA ILE A 60 4.38 17.45 1.76
C ILE A 60 3.56 16.18 1.95
N VAL A 61 3.78 15.21 1.09
CA VAL A 61 3.12 13.89 1.09
C VAL A 61 3.92 12.89 1.92
N CYS A 62 5.20 12.75 1.64
CA CYS A 62 6.09 11.90 2.43
C CYS A 62 6.84 12.76 3.46
N ARG A 63 6.41 12.71 4.72
CA ARG A 63 7.04 13.49 5.79
C ARG A 63 8.43 12.99 6.20
N CYS A 64 8.67 11.69 6.04
CA CYS A 64 9.97 11.09 6.39
C CYS A 64 11.10 11.56 5.46
N GLU A 65 10.79 11.73 4.18
CA GLU A 65 11.76 12.11 3.14
C GLU A 65 11.48 13.53 2.60
N ALA A 66 10.53 14.26 3.22
CA ALA A 66 10.13 15.62 2.86
C ALA A 66 9.70 15.80 1.39
N VAL A 67 9.11 14.75 0.79
CA VAL A 67 8.68 14.76 -0.63
C VAL A 67 7.31 15.39 -0.78
N SER A 68 7.20 16.38 -1.67
CA SER A 68 5.97 17.08 -2.02
C SER A 68 5.14 16.37 -3.10
N ALA A 69 3.88 16.76 -3.24
CA ALA A 69 3.00 16.27 -4.29
C ALA A 69 3.49 16.70 -5.70
N GLY A 70 4.08 17.87 -5.81
CA GLY A 70 4.67 18.37 -7.07
C GLY A 70 5.82 17.48 -7.53
N GLU A 71 6.77 17.16 -6.65
CA GLU A 71 7.89 16.27 -6.97
C GLU A 71 7.41 14.88 -7.39
N ILE A 72 6.34 14.36 -6.76
CA ILE A 72 5.74 13.07 -7.19
C ILE A 72 5.18 13.19 -8.62
N ARG A 73 4.45 14.27 -8.94
CA ARG A 73 3.94 14.50 -10.29
C ARG A 73 5.06 14.63 -11.32
N ASP A 74 6.13 15.30 -10.97
CA ASP A 74 7.28 15.47 -11.87
C ASP A 74 8.01 14.14 -12.09
N ALA A 75 8.17 13.32 -11.05
CA ALA A 75 8.70 11.97 -11.20
C ALA A 75 7.81 11.07 -12.10
N VAL A 76 6.48 11.24 -12.03
CA VAL A 76 5.56 10.54 -12.94
C VAL A 76 5.76 10.99 -14.39
N LYS A 77 5.94 12.29 -14.64
CA LYS A 77 6.27 12.83 -15.99
C LYS A 77 7.58 12.27 -16.51
N MET A 78 8.57 12.03 -15.62
CA MET A 78 9.85 11.41 -15.97
C MET A 78 9.76 9.89 -16.18
N GLY A 79 8.60 9.27 -15.94
CA GLY A 79 8.34 7.86 -16.26
C GLY A 79 8.07 6.95 -15.06
N ALA A 80 7.93 7.46 -13.85
CA ALA A 80 7.55 6.63 -12.70
C ALA A 80 6.10 6.14 -12.84
N GLN A 81 5.90 4.85 -13.11
CA GLN A 81 4.59 4.25 -13.36
C GLN A 81 3.85 3.80 -12.07
N GLY A 82 4.55 3.71 -10.96
CA GLY A 82 3.98 3.25 -9.71
C GLY A 82 4.81 3.61 -8.48
N PRO A 83 4.25 3.42 -7.26
CA PRO A 83 4.93 3.78 -6.01
C PRO A 83 6.28 3.08 -5.82
N ASN A 84 6.43 1.87 -6.37
CA ASN A 84 7.67 1.11 -6.23
C ASN A 84 8.81 1.67 -7.09
N GLN A 85 8.51 2.21 -8.27
CA GLN A 85 9.48 2.96 -9.08
C GLN A 85 9.75 4.33 -8.47
N LEU A 86 8.73 5.00 -7.93
CA LEU A 86 8.87 6.29 -7.29
C LEU A 86 9.88 6.27 -6.13
N LYS A 87 10.01 5.13 -5.42
CA LYS A 87 11.05 4.95 -4.40
C LYS A 87 12.46 5.21 -4.93
N ALA A 88 12.75 4.78 -6.16
CA ALA A 88 14.05 4.98 -6.78
C ALA A 88 14.29 6.46 -7.17
N PHE A 89 13.24 7.17 -7.57
CA PHE A 89 13.34 8.60 -7.94
C PHE A 89 13.46 9.52 -6.73
N LEU A 90 12.62 9.31 -5.71
CA LEU A 90 12.40 10.28 -4.63
C LEU A 90 12.56 9.69 -3.21
N ARG A 91 12.90 8.40 -3.06
CA ARG A 91 12.89 7.67 -1.78
C ARG A 91 11.54 7.70 -1.05
N CYS A 92 10.46 8.17 -1.71
CA CYS A 92 9.12 8.25 -1.13
C CYS A 92 8.66 6.89 -0.59
N GLY A 93 8.32 6.82 0.69
CA GLY A 93 7.94 5.58 1.37
C GLY A 93 9.09 4.73 1.90
N MET A 94 10.34 5.19 1.81
CA MET A 94 11.51 4.46 2.34
C MET A 94 11.91 4.88 3.76
N GLY A 95 11.34 5.95 4.29
CA GLY A 95 11.63 6.42 5.64
C GLY A 95 11.07 5.51 6.75
N PRO A 96 11.27 5.86 8.04
CA PRO A 96 10.95 4.99 9.18
C PRO A 96 9.51 4.49 9.23
N CYS A 97 8.53 5.25 8.70
CA CYS A 97 7.14 4.81 8.64
C CYS A 97 6.87 3.76 7.56
N GLN A 98 7.85 3.45 6.68
CA GLN A 98 7.74 2.44 5.62
C GLN A 98 6.50 2.61 4.73
N GLY A 99 6.18 3.85 4.38
CA GLY A 99 5.05 4.17 3.50
C GLY A 99 3.67 4.16 4.16
N ARG A 100 3.55 3.84 5.44
CA ARG A 100 2.24 3.75 6.13
C ARG A 100 1.41 5.03 6.06
N ILE A 101 2.04 6.19 5.94
CA ILE A 101 1.36 7.49 5.86
C ILE A 101 1.14 7.90 4.40
N CYS A 102 2.15 7.75 3.54
CA CYS A 102 2.14 8.33 2.20
C CYS A 102 1.66 7.38 1.09
N ALA A 103 1.61 6.06 1.32
CA ALA A 103 1.36 5.08 0.26
C ALA A 103 0.07 5.33 -0.53
N ASP A 104 -1.05 5.53 0.17
CA ASP A 104 -2.36 5.71 -0.47
C ASP A 104 -2.43 7.04 -1.23
N ILE A 105 -1.89 8.13 -0.65
CA ILE A 105 -1.86 9.45 -1.28
C ILE A 105 -0.95 9.41 -2.52
N THR A 106 0.20 8.78 -2.40
CA THR A 106 1.13 8.59 -3.53
C THR A 106 0.47 7.82 -4.68
N ALA A 107 -0.22 6.71 -4.37
CA ALA A 107 -0.96 5.95 -5.37
C ALA A 107 -2.06 6.79 -6.04
N ALA A 108 -2.77 7.62 -5.28
CA ALA A 108 -3.80 8.50 -5.81
C ALA A 108 -3.22 9.57 -6.76
N ILE A 109 -2.08 10.19 -6.40
CA ILE A 109 -1.40 11.18 -7.26
C ILE A 109 -0.92 10.53 -8.55
N ILE A 110 -0.30 9.34 -8.48
CA ILE A 110 0.18 8.61 -9.65
C ILE A 110 -0.99 8.22 -10.55
N ALA A 111 -2.07 7.69 -9.98
CA ALA A 111 -3.28 7.34 -10.72
C ALA A 111 -3.85 8.54 -11.48
N GLN A 112 -4.00 9.67 -10.78
CA GLN A 112 -4.48 10.92 -11.36
C GLN A 112 -3.58 11.41 -12.49
N SER A 113 -2.27 11.43 -12.29
CA SER A 113 -1.30 11.90 -13.28
C SER A 113 -1.29 11.06 -14.55
N ASN A 114 -1.61 9.76 -14.43
CA ASN A 114 -1.65 8.80 -15.55
C ASN A 114 -3.08 8.56 -16.08
N GLY A 115 -4.10 9.27 -15.63
CA GLY A 115 -5.50 9.06 -16.04
C GLY A 115 -6.06 7.68 -15.68
N LYS A 116 -5.53 7.04 -14.63
CA LYS A 116 -5.90 5.70 -14.17
C LYS A 116 -6.77 5.78 -12.91
N LYS A 117 -7.49 4.69 -12.60
CA LYS A 117 -8.11 4.50 -11.29
C LYS A 117 -7.05 4.09 -10.27
N VAL A 118 -7.23 4.48 -9.00
CA VAL A 118 -6.29 4.13 -7.91
C VAL A 118 -6.08 2.61 -7.80
N GLY A 119 -7.14 1.81 -8.02
CA GLY A 119 -7.06 0.36 -7.99
C GLY A 119 -6.24 -0.29 -9.13
N GLU A 120 -5.88 0.49 -10.16
CA GLU A 120 -5.03 0.05 -11.28
C GLU A 120 -3.55 0.37 -11.04
N VAL A 121 -3.25 1.11 -9.97
CA VAL A 121 -1.89 1.41 -9.56
C VAL A 121 -1.42 0.34 -8.57
N GLU A 122 -0.27 -0.27 -8.86
CA GLU A 122 0.33 -1.27 -7.98
C GLU A 122 0.56 -0.70 -6.57
N PRO A 123 0.18 -1.42 -5.50
CA PRO A 123 0.41 -0.93 -4.14
C PRO A 123 1.91 -0.86 -3.81
N MET A 124 2.25 0.02 -2.87
CA MET A 124 3.61 0.14 -2.36
C MET A 124 4.02 -1.16 -1.65
N ARG A 125 5.11 -1.78 -2.10
CA ARG A 125 5.65 -2.99 -1.48
C ARG A 125 6.24 -2.68 -0.12
N VAL A 126 5.72 -3.35 0.89
CA VAL A 126 6.25 -3.28 2.25
C VAL A 126 7.54 -4.13 2.33
N ARG A 127 8.54 -3.61 3.03
CA ARG A 127 9.81 -4.32 3.28
C ARG A 127 9.79 -4.92 4.69
N MET A 128 10.39 -6.08 4.82
CA MET A 128 10.64 -6.68 6.13
C MET A 128 11.77 -5.92 6.86
N PRO A 129 11.75 -5.83 8.18
CA PRO A 129 10.72 -6.30 9.11
C PRO A 129 9.47 -5.41 9.08
N ILE A 130 8.27 -6.02 9.21
CA ILE A 130 6.98 -5.29 9.18
C ILE A 130 6.74 -4.51 10.47
N SER A 131 7.23 -5.02 11.59
CA SER A 131 7.27 -4.33 12.87
C SER A 131 8.71 -4.05 13.28
N PRO A 132 8.97 -3.01 14.09
CA PRO A 132 10.30 -2.77 14.63
C PRO A 132 10.81 -4.01 15.38
N VAL A 133 12.07 -4.39 15.12
CA VAL A 133 12.80 -5.44 15.82
C VAL A 133 14.07 -4.84 16.41
N THR A 134 14.51 -5.34 17.55
CA THR A 134 15.76 -4.90 18.16
C THR A 134 16.97 -5.55 17.48
N LEU A 135 18.12 -4.92 17.54
CA LEU A 135 19.37 -5.51 17.03
C LEU A 135 19.70 -6.84 17.75
N GLY A 136 19.34 -6.96 19.04
CA GLY A 136 19.53 -8.20 19.79
C GLY A 136 18.68 -9.35 19.24
N GLU A 137 17.41 -9.08 18.92
CA GLU A 137 16.53 -10.09 18.28
C GLU A 137 17.06 -10.52 16.90
N MET A 138 17.57 -9.56 16.11
CA MET A 138 18.18 -9.88 14.81
C MET A 138 19.47 -10.69 14.96
N ALA A 139 20.30 -10.39 15.94
CA ALA A 139 21.55 -11.09 16.19
C ALA A 139 21.35 -12.50 16.77
N SER A 140 20.24 -12.76 17.44
CA SER A 140 19.89 -14.06 18.03
C SER A 140 19.05 -14.96 17.12
N SER A 141 18.64 -14.47 15.95
CA SER A 141 17.91 -15.30 14.98
C SER A 141 18.90 -16.23 14.25
N ASP A 142 18.77 -17.54 14.47
CA ASP A 142 19.43 -18.55 13.66
C ASP A 142 18.80 -18.55 12.25
N TYR A 143 19.60 -18.22 11.23
CA TYR A 143 19.24 -18.32 9.81
C TYR A 143 19.67 -19.66 9.24
#